data_9c1e3ad5e068439d11391148ce0da382
#
_entry.id   9c1e3ad5e068439d11391148ce0da382
#
_cell.length_a   1.000
_cell.length_b   1.000
_cell.length_c   1.000
_cell.angle_alpha   90.00
_cell.angle_beta   90.00
_cell.angle_gamma   90.00
#
_symmetry.space_group_name_H-M   'P 1'
#
loop_
_entity.id
_entity.type
_entity.pdbx_description
1 polymer ?
#
loop_
_entity_poly.entity_id
_entity_poly.type
_entity_poly.pdbx_seq_one_letter_code
_entity_poly.pdbx_strand_id
1 'polypeptide(L)'
;MTVPGVLPARRATAADLDAVVELFSRYLEFYGRDLPPDDVRAFVTERFGTGQSVLFVAEVDGAVAGFAQCYPSWSSLSLAPSWILNDLFVAPAGRGQGVGRALVRAVRAAATEAGAAYVELSTARTNVTAQALYESESFVRDDEFLVYTAENRG
;
A
#
# COMPACT_ATOMS: atom_id res chain seq x y z
N MET A 1 7.23 -8.25 18.22
CA MET A 1 8.63 -8.73 18.05
C MET A 1 9.13 -8.32 16.68
N THR A 2 10.28 -7.71 16.59
CA THR A 2 10.88 -7.27 15.33
C THR A 2 11.68 -8.41 14.73
N VAL A 3 11.51 -8.68 13.44
CA VAL A 3 12.35 -9.62 12.71
C VAL A 3 13.75 -9.01 12.59
N PRO A 4 14.86 -9.76 12.90
CA PRO A 4 16.21 -9.23 12.75
C PRO A 4 16.46 -8.71 11.32
N GLY A 5 17.03 -7.50 11.21
CA GLY A 5 17.36 -6.86 9.94
C GLY A 5 16.21 -6.08 9.29
N VAL A 6 14.97 -6.21 9.79
CA VAL A 6 13.80 -5.46 9.29
C VAL A 6 13.44 -4.37 10.28
N LEU A 7 13.44 -3.13 9.84
CA LEU A 7 12.96 -2.01 10.63
C LEU A 7 11.43 -1.93 10.54
N PRO A 8 10.75 -1.42 11.59
CA PRO A 8 9.33 -1.15 11.50
C PRO A 8 9.02 -0.25 10.31
N ALA A 9 7.87 -0.45 9.69
CA ALA A 9 7.42 0.44 8.63
C ALA A 9 7.09 1.82 9.23
N ARG A 10 7.34 2.86 8.45
CA ARG A 10 7.14 4.24 8.84
C ARG A 10 6.52 5.04 7.69
N ARG A 11 6.03 6.22 7.98
CA ARG A 11 5.63 7.15 6.90
C ARG A 11 6.84 7.51 6.07
N ALA A 12 6.63 7.59 4.75
CA ALA A 12 7.65 8.07 3.83
C ALA A 12 7.86 9.57 4.01
N THR A 13 9.08 10.00 3.77
CA THR A 13 9.44 11.42 3.65
C THR A 13 9.80 11.73 2.21
N ALA A 14 10.03 13.00 1.89
CA ALA A 14 10.47 13.40 0.55
C ALA A 14 11.77 12.69 0.12
N ALA A 15 12.64 12.37 1.08
CA ALA A 15 13.88 11.65 0.81
C ALA A 15 13.66 10.21 0.34
N ASP A 16 12.48 9.64 0.59
CA ASP A 16 12.15 8.27 0.18
C ASP A 16 11.55 8.20 -1.24
N LEU A 17 11.18 9.33 -1.84
CA LEU A 17 10.44 9.33 -3.10
C LEU A 17 11.16 8.64 -4.25
N ASP A 18 12.49 8.79 -4.37
CA ASP A 18 13.24 8.09 -5.41
C ASP A 18 13.12 6.57 -5.28
N ALA A 19 13.26 6.05 -4.07
CA ALA A 19 13.10 4.62 -3.81
C ALA A 19 11.67 4.14 -4.05
N VAL A 20 10.68 4.92 -3.62
CA VAL A 20 9.26 4.60 -3.82
C VAL A 20 8.93 4.57 -5.31
N VAL A 21 9.39 5.55 -6.09
CA VAL A 21 9.15 5.60 -7.54
C VAL A 21 9.76 4.37 -8.24
N GLU A 22 10.95 3.96 -7.85
CA GLU A 22 11.58 2.76 -8.40
C GLU A 22 10.76 1.51 -8.08
N LEU A 23 10.35 1.33 -6.83
CA LEU A 23 9.52 0.20 -6.43
C LEU A 23 8.15 0.23 -7.08
N PHE A 24 7.56 1.41 -7.21
CA PHE A 24 6.26 1.58 -7.86
C PHE A 24 6.33 1.19 -9.33
N SER A 25 7.41 1.53 -10.02
CA SER A 25 7.62 1.11 -11.40
C SER A 25 7.69 -0.41 -11.54
N ARG A 26 8.38 -1.09 -10.61
CA ARG A 26 8.42 -2.56 -10.56
C ARG A 26 7.06 -3.17 -10.25
N TYR A 27 6.29 -2.54 -9.36
CA TYR A 27 4.94 -2.94 -9.03
C TYR A 27 4.03 -2.87 -10.28
N LEU A 28 4.14 -1.81 -11.07
CA LEU A 28 3.39 -1.67 -12.32
C LEU A 28 3.78 -2.74 -13.34
N GLU A 29 5.07 -3.04 -13.47
CA GLU A 29 5.55 -4.12 -14.34
C GLU A 29 4.98 -5.49 -13.92
N PHE A 30 4.87 -5.73 -12.62
CA PHE A 30 4.25 -6.94 -12.09
C PHE A 30 2.81 -7.10 -12.58
N TYR A 31 2.09 -5.98 -12.76
CA TYR A 31 0.73 -5.96 -13.31
C TYR A 31 0.69 -5.80 -14.83
N GLY A 32 1.83 -5.99 -15.51
CA GLY A 32 1.91 -5.91 -16.96
C GLY A 32 1.79 -4.50 -17.53
N ARG A 33 2.07 -3.47 -16.71
CA ARG A 33 1.99 -2.07 -17.12
C ARG A 33 3.41 -1.51 -17.30
N ASP A 34 3.72 -1.12 -18.52
CA ASP A 34 4.97 -0.45 -18.85
C ASP A 34 4.65 1.03 -19.08
N LEU A 35 4.84 1.84 -18.04
CA LEU A 35 4.53 3.27 -18.06
C LEU A 35 5.82 4.09 -18.02
N PRO A 36 5.85 5.27 -18.68
CA PRO A 36 7.05 6.11 -18.68
C PRO A 36 7.46 6.48 -17.25
N PRO A 37 8.75 6.34 -16.90
CA PRO A 37 9.23 6.64 -15.54
C PRO A 37 8.90 8.05 -15.05
N ASP A 38 8.92 9.04 -15.96
CA ASP A 38 8.58 10.42 -15.58
C ASP A 38 7.10 10.57 -15.21
N ASP A 39 6.22 9.83 -15.87
CA ASP A 39 4.79 9.83 -15.54
C ASP A 39 4.54 9.18 -14.17
N VAL A 40 5.25 8.09 -13.88
CA VAL A 40 5.18 7.42 -12.57
C VAL A 40 5.64 8.38 -11.48
N ARG A 41 6.78 9.03 -11.68
CA ARG A 41 7.33 10.00 -10.73
C ARG A 41 6.36 11.16 -10.50
N ALA A 42 5.80 11.73 -11.55
CA ALA A 42 4.86 12.83 -11.46
C ALA A 42 3.62 12.44 -10.66
N PHE A 43 3.07 11.26 -10.93
CA PHE A 43 1.89 10.76 -10.22
C PHE A 43 2.16 10.59 -8.72
N VAL A 44 3.24 9.90 -8.36
CA VAL A 44 3.59 9.63 -6.96
C VAL A 44 3.89 10.93 -6.22
N THR A 45 4.70 11.79 -6.81
CA THR A 45 5.13 13.06 -6.19
C THR A 45 3.94 13.98 -5.95
N GLU A 46 3.03 14.09 -6.90
CA GLU A 46 1.85 14.94 -6.75
C GLU A 46 0.90 14.41 -5.69
N ARG A 47 0.62 13.10 -5.67
CA ARG A 47 -0.24 12.50 -4.64
C ARG A 47 0.35 12.71 -3.24
N PHE A 48 1.65 12.48 -3.11
CA PHE A 48 2.37 12.68 -1.85
C PHE A 48 2.37 14.14 -1.42
N GLY A 49 2.73 15.05 -2.33
CA GLY A 49 2.91 16.47 -2.02
C GLY A 49 1.62 17.22 -1.70
N THR A 50 0.48 16.75 -2.22
CA THR A 50 -0.83 17.36 -1.98
C THR A 50 -1.62 16.71 -0.85
N GLY A 51 -1.06 15.68 -0.21
CA GLY A 51 -1.74 14.94 0.84
C GLY A 51 -2.89 14.05 0.35
N GLN A 52 -2.96 13.79 -0.96
CA GLN A 52 -3.98 12.91 -1.53
C GLN A 52 -3.69 11.44 -1.27
N SER A 53 -2.45 11.10 -0.96
CA SER A 53 -2.06 9.77 -0.53
C SER A 53 -1.24 9.82 0.75
N VAL A 54 -1.21 8.69 1.45
CA VAL A 54 -0.33 8.47 2.59
C VAL A 54 0.59 7.32 2.20
N LEU A 55 1.89 7.58 2.19
CA LEU A 55 2.91 6.61 1.82
C LEU A 55 3.63 6.07 3.04
N PHE A 56 3.88 4.77 3.03
CA PHE A 56 4.67 4.06 4.04
C PHE A 56 5.81 3.31 3.35
N VAL A 57 6.92 3.23 4.03
CA VAL A 57 8.08 2.46 3.58
C VAL A 57 8.57 1.57 4.71
N ALA A 58 9.21 0.46 4.33
CA ALA A 58 9.91 -0.40 5.27
C ALA A 58 11.30 -0.70 4.71
N GLU A 59 12.29 -0.68 5.60
CA GLU A 59 13.69 -0.89 5.25
C GLU A 59 14.17 -2.26 5.71
N VAL A 60 15.06 -2.85 4.91
CA VAL A 60 15.84 -4.03 5.27
C VAL A 60 17.30 -3.66 5.06
N ASP A 61 18.10 -3.81 6.11
CA ASP A 61 19.54 -3.49 6.07
C ASP A 61 19.83 -2.06 5.52
N GLY A 62 19.00 -1.10 5.91
CA GLY A 62 19.20 0.31 5.57
C GLY A 62 18.69 0.73 4.19
N ALA A 63 18.07 -0.18 3.43
CA ALA A 63 17.50 0.14 2.11
C ALA A 63 15.99 -0.07 2.12
N VAL A 64 15.25 0.80 1.45
CA VAL A 64 13.80 0.66 1.30
C VAL A 64 13.50 -0.61 0.49
N ALA A 65 12.83 -1.55 1.12
CA ALA A 65 12.53 -2.87 0.54
C ALA A 65 11.04 -3.05 0.19
N GLY A 66 10.19 -2.12 0.57
CA GLY A 66 8.78 -2.18 0.26
C GLY A 66 8.09 -0.86 0.53
N PHE A 67 6.91 -0.68 -0.07
CA PHE A 67 6.10 0.50 0.15
C PHE A 67 4.62 0.12 0.21
N ALA A 68 3.84 0.99 0.84
CA ALA A 68 2.38 0.96 0.78
C ALA A 68 1.86 2.36 0.47
N GLN A 69 0.87 2.45 -0.41
CA GLN A 69 0.18 3.69 -0.70
C GLN A 69 -1.29 3.58 -0.34
N CYS A 70 -1.75 4.49 0.47
CA CYS A 70 -3.15 4.57 0.90
C CYS A 70 -3.80 5.84 0.38
N TYR A 71 -5.07 5.75 0.03
CA TYR A 71 -5.89 6.91 -0.30
C TYR A 71 -6.94 7.11 0.79
N PRO A 72 -6.87 8.23 1.53
CA PRO A 72 -7.95 8.61 2.44
C PRO A 72 -9.25 8.86 1.67
N SER A 73 -10.34 8.35 2.20
CA SER A 73 -11.68 8.48 1.65
C SER A 73 -12.69 8.65 2.80
N TRP A 74 -13.94 8.49 2.51
CA TRP A 74 -15.02 8.63 3.47
C TRP A 74 -15.99 7.45 3.37
N SER A 75 -16.51 7.04 4.52
CA SER A 75 -17.59 6.06 4.60
C SER A 75 -18.87 6.79 5.04
N SER A 76 -19.84 6.89 4.15
CA SER A 76 -21.12 7.52 4.48
C SER A 76 -21.90 6.71 5.52
N LEU A 77 -21.85 5.39 5.42
CA LEU A 77 -22.55 4.52 6.38
C LEU A 77 -21.96 4.60 7.78
N SER A 78 -20.68 4.87 7.90
CA SER A 78 -19.98 5.01 9.19
C SER A 78 -19.92 6.46 9.67
N LEU A 79 -20.27 7.43 8.83
CA LEU A 79 -20.11 8.87 9.07
C LEU A 79 -18.70 9.22 9.53
N ALA A 80 -17.70 8.60 8.89
CA ALA A 80 -16.30 8.68 9.29
C ALA A 80 -15.36 8.56 8.09
N PRO A 81 -14.10 8.96 8.25
CA PRO A 81 -13.08 8.63 7.24
C PRO A 81 -12.94 7.12 7.07
N SER A 82 -12.49 6.72 5.91
CA SER A 82 -12.04 5.36 5.62
C SER A 82 -10.75 5.44 4.80
N TRP A 83 -9.94 4.40 4.84
CA TRP A 83 -8.70 4.36 4.06
C TRP A 83 -8.75 3.21 3.06
N ILE A 84 -8.23 3.44 1.87
CA ILE A 84 -8.03 2.42 0.86
C ILE A 84 -6.53 2.13 0.80
N LEU A 85 -6.13 0.91 1.18
CA LEU A 85 -4.78 0.43 0.94
C LEU A 85 -4.71 0.00 -0.52
N ASN A 86 -4.29 0.93 -1.38
CA ASN A 86 -4.40 0.75 -2.83
C ASN A 86 -3.23 -0.02 -3.40
N ASP A 87 -2.02 0.21 -2.90
CA ASP A 87 -0.80 -0.37 -3.44
C ASP A 87 0.05 -0.92 -2.30
N LEU A 88 0.51 -2.14 -2.43
CA LEU A 88 1.44 -2.78 -1.50
C LEU A 88 2.42 -3.62 -2.32
N PHE A 89 3.69 -3.32 -2.21
CA PHE A 89 4.73 -4.03 -2.94
C PHE A 89 5.97 -4.23 -2.08
N VAL A 90 6.50 -5.43 -2.13
CA VAL A 90 7.76 -5.80 -1.47
C VAL A 90 8.74 -6.23 -2.57
N ALA A 91 9.91 -5.61 -2.60
CA ALA A 91 10.97 -5.98 -3.53
C ALA A 91 11.35 -7.45 -3.33
N PRO A 92 11.73 -8.17 -4.40
CA PRO A 92 12.09 -9.59 -4.29
C PRO A 92 13.10 -9.89 -3.18
N ALA A 93 14.11 -9.03 -3.01
CA ALA A 93 15.13 -9.20 -1.97
C ALA A 93 14.59 -9.04 -0.54
N GLY A 94 13.45 -8.39 -0.38
CA GLY A 94 12.81 -8.18 0.93
C GLY A 94 11.73 -9.21 1.28
N ARG A 95 11.40 -10.10 0.35
CA ARG A 95 10.31 -11.07 0.57
C ARG A 95 10.69 -12.13 1.60
N GLY A 96 9.69 -12.59 2.35
CA GLY A 96 9.91 -13.58 3.39
C GLY A 96 10.52 -13.03 4.67
N GLN A 97 10.65 -11.72 4.81
CA GLN A 97 11.27 -11.05 5.96
C GLN A 97 10.28 -10.23 6.81
N GLY A 98 8.97 -10.36 6.53
CA GLY A 98 7.95 -9.64 7.29
C GLY A 98 7.74 -8.19 6.87
N VAL A 99 8.27 -7.76 5.72
CA VAL A 99 8.13 -6.38 5.22
C VAL A 99 6.67 -6.04 4.94
N GLY A 100 5.95 -6.93 4.25
CA GLY A 100 4.53 -6.72 3.95
C GLY A 100 3.69 -6.59 5.22
N ARG A 101 3.94 -7.44 6.21
CA ARG A 101 3.25 -7.39 7.51
C ARG A 101 3.53 -6.08 8.25
N ALA A 102 4.79 -5.64 8.25
CA ALA A 102 5.17 -4.39 8.87
C ALA A 102 4.44 -3.20 8.22
N LEU A 103 4.34 -3.19 6.89
CA LEU A 103 3.61 -2.16 6.15
C LEU A 103 2.12 -2.16 6.49
N VAL A 104 1.48 -3.33 6.48
CA VAL A 104 0.05 -3.46 6.82
C VAL A 104 -0.23 -2.96 8.24
N ARG A 105 0.60 -3.32 9.19
CA ARG A 105 0.46 -2.88 10.58
C ARG A 105 0.63 -1.37 10.72
N ALA A 106 1.60 -0.76 10.04
CA ALA A 106 1.79 0.68 10.05
C ALA A 106 0.59 1.41 9.45
N VAL A 107 0.05 0.91 8.35
CA VAL A 107 -1.16 1.45 7.71
C VAL A 107 -2.34 1.42 8.68
N ARG A 108 -2.60 0.28 9.32
CA ARG A 108 -3.73 0.13 10.24
C ARG A 108 -3.61 1.04 11.45
N ALA A 109 -2.41 1.14 12.01
CA ALA A 109 -2.16 2.03 13.14
C ALA A 109 -2.41 3.49 12.78
N ALA A 110 -1.89 3.94 11.65
CA ALA A 110 -2.08 5.31 11.17
C ALA A 110 -3.54 5.62 10.82
N ALA A 111 -4.24 4.69 10.19
CA ALA A 111 -5.65 4.83 9.87
C ALA A 111 -6.50 4.96 11.14
N THR A 112 -6.22 4.15 12.16
CA THR A 112 -6.89 4.24 13.46
C THR A 112 -6.65 5.60 14.10
N GLU A 113 -5.42 6.08 14.09
CA GLU A 113 -5.06 7.40 14.64
C GLU A 113 -5.78 8.53 13.90
N ALA A 114 -5.97 8.38 12.58
CA ALA A 114 -6.69 9.34 11.75
C ALA A 114 -8.23 9.27 11.92
N GLY A 115 -8.74 8.36 12.73
CA GLY A 115 -10.17 8.18 12.97
C GLY A 115 -10.88 7.40 11.87
N ALA A 116 -10.16 6.69 11.01
CA ALA A 116 -10.76 5.89 9.95
C ALA A 116 -11.55 4.72 10.55
N ALA A 117 -12.76 4.52 10.05
CA ALA A 117 -13.63 3.43 10.49
C ALA A 117 -13.07 2.07 10.08
N TYR A 118 -12.41 2.00 8.94
CA TYR A 118 -11.79 0.77 8.42
C TYR A 118 -10.74 1.09 7.36
N VAL A 119 -9.96 0.07 7.05
CA VAL A 119 -9.07 0.04 5.88
C VAL A 119 -9.59 -1.07 4.97
N GLU A 120 -9.77 -0.76 3.69
CA GLU A 120 -10.16 -1.77 2.70
C GLU A 120 -9.09 -1.90 1.61
N LEU A 121 -9.04 -3.04 0.97
CA LEU A 121 -8.13 -3.32 -0.12
C LEU A 121 -8.74 -4.33 -1.08
N SER A 122 -8.17 -4.40 -2.27
CA SER A 122 -8.46 -5.44 -3.24
C SER A 122 -7.17 -6.16 -3.61
N THR A 123 -7.26 -7.45 -3.87
CA THR A 123 -6.13 -8.25 -4.36
C THR A 123 -6.65 -9.26 -5.38
N ALA A 124 -5.75 -9.72 -6.25
CA ALA A 124 -6.12 -10.72 -7.25
C ALA A 124 -6.53 -12.03 -6.59
N ARG A 125 -7.53 -12.70 -7.16
CA ARG A 125 -7.98 -14.01 -6.67
C ARG A 125 -6.86 -15.05 -6.65
N THR A 126 -5.88 -14.91 -7.51
CA THR A 126 -4.75 -15.82 -7.63
C THR A 126 -3.62 -15.49 -6.64
N ASN A 127 -3.65 -14.32 -6.00
CA ASN A 127 -2.60 -13.92 -5.07
C ASN A 127 -2.86 -14.46 -3.66
N VAL A 128 -2.68 -15.77 -3.52
CA VAL A 128 -2.97 -16.47 -2.25
C VAL A 128 -2.03 -16.07 -1.13
N THR A 129 -0.80 -15.68 -1.45
CA THR A 129 0.17 -15.19 -0.46
C THR A 129 -0.30 -13.88 0.17
N ALA A 130 -0.75 -12.93 -0.63
CA ALA A 130 -1.30 -11.68 -0.13
C ALA A 130 -2.58 -11.89 0.69
N GLN A 131 -3.46 -12.75 0.21
CA GLN A 131 -4.69 -13.09 0.94
C GLN A 131 -4.38 -13.65 2.32
N ALA A 132 -3.42 -14.57 2.42
CA ALA A 132 -3.02 -15.14 3.70
C ALA A 132 -2.47 -14.06 4.65
N LEU A 133 -1.69 -13.12 4.14
CA LEU A 133 -1.19 -12.00 4.93
C LEU A 133 -2.34 -11.16 5.49
N TYR A 134 -3.26 -10.75 4.63
CA TYR A 134 -4.38 -9.89 5.04
C TYR A 134 -5.27 -10.59 6.06
N GLU A 135 -5.62 -11.83 5.82
CA GLU A 135 -6.44 -12.61 6.76
C GLU A 135 -5.75 -12.80 8.11
N SER A 136 -4.43 -13.02 8.11
CA SER A 136 -3.65 -13.11 9.35
C SER A 136 -3.59 -11.80 10.13
N GLU A 137 -3.81 -10.68 9.46
CA GLU A 137 -3.85 -9.35 10.06
C GLU A 137 -5.29 -8.85 10.28
N SER A 138 -6.24 -9.79 10.34
CA SER A 138 -7.64 -9.54 10.69
C SER A 138 -8.47 -8.80 9.62
N PHE A 139 -8.01 -8.81 8.37
CA PHE A 139 -8.87 -8.42 7.27
C PHE A 139 -9.82 -9.56 6.96
N VAL A 140 -11.06 -9.22 6.70
CA VAL A 140 -12.13 -10.18 6.38
C VAL A 140 -12.60 -9.94 4.95
N ARG A 141 -12.68 -11.01 4.16
CA ARG A 141 -13.16 -10.89 2.79
C ARG A 141 -14.63 -10.48 2.80
N ASP A 142 -14.97 -9.49 1.98
CA ASP A 142 -16.33 -9.05 1.80
C ASP A 142 -17.08 -10.04 0.88
N ASP A 143 -18.12 -10.65 1.40
CA ASP A 143 -19.00 -11.54 0.65
C ASP A 143 -20.40 -10.93 0.44
N GLU A 144 -20.61 -9.69 0.87
CA GLU A 144 -21.90 -9.00 0.86
C GLU A 144 -22.07 -8.08 -0.34
N PHE A 145 -20.99 -7.43 -0.77
CA PHE A 145 -21.02 -6.44 -1.85
C PHE A 145 -20.21 -6.88 -3.04
N LEU A 146 -20.72 -6.56 -4.23
CA LEU A 146 -20.02 -6.77 -5.49
C LEU A 146 -19.44 -5.45 -5.96
N VAL A 147 -18.27 -5.50 -6.60
CA VAL A 147 -17.65 -4.34 -7.22
C VAL A 147 -18.01 -4.28 -8.69
N TYR A 148 -18.48 -3.14 -9.15
CA TYR A 148 -18.78 -2.87 -10.57
C TYR A 148 -17.89 -1.75 -11.07
N THR A 149 -17.29 -1.93 -12.23
CA THR A 149 -16.40 -0.94 -12.85
C THR A 149 -16.92 -0.59 -14.23
N ALA A 150 -17.02 0.70 -14.53
CA ALA A 150 -17.29 1.18 -15.89
C ALA A 150 -16.01 1.88 -16.37
N GLU A 151 -15.44 1.41 -17.46
CA GLU A 151 -14.25 2.01 -18.05
C GLU A 151 -14.61 3.30 -18.77
N ASN A 152 -13.86 4.39 -18.46
CA ASN A 152 -14.05 5.69 -19.06
C ASN A 152 -13.00 6.03 -20.13
N ARG A 153 -11.97 5.20 -20.24
CA ARG A 153 -10.94 5.34 -21.26
C ARG A 153 -11.03 4.20 -22.24
N GLY A 154 -11.01 4.53 -23.50
CA GLY A 154 -11.00 3.54 -24.58
C GLY A 154 -9.65 2.91 -24.83
#